data_047247653ea49a904572d4ca498cbfe1
#
_entry.id   047247653ea49a904572d4ca498cbfe1
#
_cell.length_a   1.000
_cell.length_b   1.000
_cell.length_c   1.000
_cell.angle_alpha   90.00
_cell.angle_beta   90.00
_cell.angle_gamma   90.00
#
_symmetry.space_group_name_H-M   'P 1'
#
loop_
_entity.id
_entity.type
_entity.pdbx_description
1 polymer ?
#
loop_
_entity_poly.entity_id
_entity_poly.type
_entity_poly.pdbx_seq_one_letter_code
_entity_poly.pdbx_strand_id
1 'polypeptide(L)'
;MDDYLDFLIPKVRPWGEDLREEKHYVNRAWLEFRDDDQFHDIVLHFFNEEGEYLRSENGDVSGGHWRYLESANKFLIELKDTELYDLAYMDKNFFILKKHGEQERFGKAKYFVMAHEPLAKRLEWRDLMDLLYNTFRSNNQFYFVLALIVLFAVALILILSVG
;
A
#
# COMPACT_ATOMS: atom_id res chain seq x y z
N MET A 1 -11.75 -2.19 -9.34
CA MET A 1 -10.52 -2.02 -8.53
C MET A 1 -10.57 -0.78 -7.65
N ASP A 2 -10.62 0.39 -8.23
CA ASP A 2 -10.47 1.67 -7.53
C ASP A 2 -11.51 1.85 -6.41
N ASP A 3 -12.77 1.51 -6.63
CA ASP A 3 -13.84 1.60 -5.62
C ASP A 3 -13.56 0.74 -4.38
N TYR A 4 -13.01 -0.46 -4.56
CA TYR A 4 -12.66 -1.35 -3.46
C TYR A 4 -11.48 -0.80 -2.67
N LEU A 5 -10.46 -0.29 -3.35
CA LEU A 5 -9.30 0.34 -2.70
C LEU A 5 -9.69 1.67 -2.02
N ASP A 6 -10.58 2.47 -2.61
CA ASP A 6 -11.13 3.68 -1.97
C ASP A 6 -11.85 3.37 -0.65
N PHE A 7 -12.49 2.21 -0.54
CA PHE A 7 -13.11 1.74 0.70
C PHE A 7 -12.09 1.18 1.71
N LEU A 8 -11.10 0.43 1.24
CA LEU A 8 -10.18 -0.32 2.10
C LEU A 8 -9.01 0.54 2.61
N ILE A 9 -8.40 1.38 1.76
CA ILE A 9 -7.22 2.17 2.09
C ILE A 9 -7.39 3.03 3.35
N PRO A 10 -8.49 3.79 3.53
CA PRO A 10 -8.67 4.58 4.75
C PRO A 10 -8.66 3.76 6.04
N LYS A 11 -9.02 2.48 5.96
CA LYS A 11 -9.08 1.57 7.11
C LYS A 11 -7.72 0.96 7.46
N VAL A 12 -6.90 0.67 6.45
CA VAL A 12 -5.57 0.08 6.66
C VAL A 12 -4.49 1.14 6.88
N ARG A 13 -4.65 2.34 6.33
CA ARG A 13 -3.64 3.41 6.39
C ARG A 13 -3.14 3.76 7.79
N PRO A 14 -3.96 3.81 8.86
CA PRO A 14 -3.45 4.10 10.22
C PRO A 14 -2.42 3.10 10.73
N TRP A 15 -2.31 1.95 10.08
CA TRP A 15 -1.42 0.84 10.45
C TRP A 15 -0.26 0.66 9.47
N GLY A 16 -0.17 1.55 8.50
CA GLY A 16 0.90 1.57 7.51
C GLY A 16 2.12 2.36 7.98
N GLU A 17 3.22 2.13 7.27
CA GLU A 17 4.48 2.86 7.44
C GLU A 17 4.47 4.17 6.65
N ASP A 18 5.44 5.04 6.91
CA ASP A 18 5.60 6.33 6.23
C ASP A 18 6.72 6.24 5.17
N LEU A 19 6.65 7.07 4.13
CA LEU A 19 7.68 7.16 3.08
C LEU A 19 9.07 7.56 3.61
N ARG A 20 9.14 8.18 4.77
CA ARG A 20 10.43 8.49 5.45
C ARG A 20 11.19 7.24 5.86
N GLU A 21 10.49 6.13 6.04
CA GLU A 21 11.06 4.86 6.44
C GLU A 21 11.52 4.05 5.21
N GLU A 22 12.54 4.56 4.51
CA GLU A 22 13.06 3.99 3.25
C GLU A 22 13.38 2.49 3.33
N LYS A 23 13.77 1.99 4.51
CA LYS A 23 14.02 0.56 4.77
C LYS A 23 12.84 -0.36 4.41
N HIS A 24 11.62 0.17 4.32
CA HIS A 24 10.43 -0.61 4.00
C HIS A 24 10.26 -0.85 2.50
N TYR A 25 10.80 0.03 1.64
CA TYR A 25 10.62 -0.10 0.20
C TYR A 25 11.92 -0.14 -0.61
N VAL A 26 13.05 0.38 -0.08
CA VAL A 26 14.34 0.39 -0.78
C VAL A 26 14.98 -1.00 -0.77
N ASN A 27 15.69 -1.33 -1.86
CA ASN A 27 16.40 -2.62 -2.08
C ASN A 27 15.47 -3.85 -1.98
N ARG A 28 14.22 -3.71 -2.42
CA ARG A 28 13.22 -4.78 -2.48
C ARG A 28 12.67 -4.94 -3.87
N ALA A 29 12.30 -6.17 -4.22
CA ALA A 29 11.57 -6.47 -5.44
C ALA A 29 10.06 -6.36 -5.17
N TRP A 30 9.40 -5.48 -5.90
CA TRP A 30 7.97 -5.21 -5.81
C TRP A 30 7.27 -5.68 -7.07
N LEU A 31 6.38 -6.66 -6.96
CA LEU A 31 5.56 -7.15 -8.05
C LEU A 31 4.32 -6.27 -8.23
N GLU A 32 4.11 -5.77 -9.45
CA GLU A 32 2.93 -4.97 -9.79
C GLU A 32 1.69 -5.84 -9.93
N PHE A 33 0.56 -5.36 -9.40
CA PHE A 33 -0.75 -5.97 -9.54
C PHE A 33 -1.72 -5.01 -10.21
N ARG A 34 -2.50 -5.54 -11.16
CA ARG A 34 -3.59 -4.83 -11.83
C ARG A 34 -4.85 -5.68 -11.77
N ASP A 35 -5.99 -5.02 -11.58
CA ASP A 35 -7.31 -5.64 -11.73
C ASP A 35 -7.71 -5.60 -13.21
N ASP A 36 -6.98 -6.35 -14.00
CA ASP A 36 -7.18 -6.49 -15.44
C ASP A 36 -6.96 -7.96 -15.81
N ASP A 37 -8.04 -8.63 -16.21
CA ASP A 37 -8.01 -10.05 -16.58
C ASP A 37 -7.09 -10.32 -17.82
N GLN A 38 -6.70 -9.26 -18.53
CA GLN A 38 -5.77 -9.35 -19.66
C GLN A 38 -4.32 -9.06 -19.25
N PHE A 39 -4.10 -8.62 -18.02
CA PHE A 39 -2.75 -8.34 -17.53
C PHE A 39 -2.09 -9.63 -17.05
N HIS A 40 -1.26 -10.21 -17.89
CA HIS A 40 -0.49 -11.42 -17.61
C HIS A 40 1.02 -11.15 -17.50
N ASP A 41 1.42 -9.89 -17.65
CA ASP A 41 2.83 -9.52 -17.59
C ASP A 41 3.35 -9.54 -16.16
N ILE A 42 4.56 -10.08 -16.01
CA ILE A 42 5.28 -10.01 -14.74
C ILE A 42 6.09 -8.71 -14.75
N VAL A 43 5.64 -7.73 -13.97
CA VAL A 43 6.32 -6.44 -13.86
C VAL A 43 6.86 -6.28 -12.45
N LEU A 44 8.18 -6.18 -12.35
CA LEU A 44 8.90 -5.96 -11.09
C LEU A 44 9.46 -4.53 -11.05
N HIS A 45 9.35 -3.94 -9.87
CA HIS A 45 9.88 -2.61 -9.58
C HIS A 45 10.91 -2.70 -8.46
N PHE A 46 12.02 -2.00 -8.65
CA PHE A 46 13.11 -1.93 -7.68
C PHE A 46 13.41 -0.46 -7.42
N PHE A 47 13.32 -0.06 -6.18
CA PHE A 47 13.73 1.25 -5.68
C PHE A 47 15.05 1.03 -4.93
N ASN A 48 16.15 1.32 -5.59
CA ASN A 48 17.48 1.12 -5.03
C ASN A 48 17.98 2.38 -4.31
N GLU A 49 19.03 2.23 -3.54
CA GLU A 49 19.73 3.36 -2.91
C GLU A 49 20.15 4.40 -3.96
N GLU A 50 20.44 5.61 -3.51
CA GLU A 50 20.86 6.75 -4.35
C GLU A 50 19.82 7.17 -5.41
N GLY A 51 18.56 6.74 -5.25
CA GLY A 51 17.46 7.13 -6.13
C GLY A 51 17.42 6.40 -7.47
N GLU A 52 18.11 5.27 -7.61
CA GLU A 52 17.98 4.43 -8.80
C GLU A 52 16.64 3.70 -8.81
N TYR A 53 15.95 3.74 -9.94
CA TYR A 53 14.73 2.98 -10.19
C TYR A 53 14.92 2.02 -11.36
N LEU A 54 14.56 0.75 -11.15
CA LEU A 54 14.55 -0.25 -12.21
C LEU A 54 13.15 -0.86 -12.34
N ARG A 55 12.71 -1.01 -13.59
CA ARG A 55 11.48 -1.71 -13.94
C ARG A 55 11.83 -2.87 -14.87
N SER A 56 11.48 -4.07 -14.44
CA SER A 56 11.62 -5.28 -15.26
C SER A 56 10.25 -5.76 -15.71
N GLU A 57 10.03 -5.86 -17.00
CA GLU A 57 8.79 -6.35 -17.63
C GLU A 57 9.12 -7.60 -18.45
N ASN A 58 8.63 -8.76 -17.99
CA ASN A 58 8.91 -10.07 -18.62
C ASN A 58 10.40 -10.34 -18.85
N GLY A 59 11.27 -9.76 -18.00
CA GLY A 59 12.72 -9.89 -18.07
C GLY A 59 13.44 -8.74 -18.78
N ASP A 60 12.73 -7.88 -19.51
CA ASP A 60 13.32 -6.67 -20.10
C ASP A 60 13.43 -5.57 -19.02
N VAL A 61 14.63 -5.03 -18.83
CA VAL A 61 14.92 -4.05 -17.78
C VAL A 61 15.03 -2.65 -18.34
N SER A 62 14.31 -1.72 -17.73
CA SER A 62 14.39 -0.27 -17.98
C SER A 62 14.83 0.44 -16.70
N GLY A 63 15.75 1.40 -16.82
CA GLY A 63 16.28 2.19 -15.73
C GLY A 63 15.74 3.61 -15.72
N GLY A 64 15.54 4.14 -14.52
CA GLY A 64 15.10 5.51 -14.27
C GLY A 64 15.52 5.99 -12.89
N HIS A 65 14.81 6.95 -12.35
CA HIS A 65 15.07 7.51 -11.02
C HIS A 65 13.81 7.56 -10.18
N TRP A 66 14.00 7.48 -8.87
CA TRP A 66 12.94 7.74 -7.90
C TRP A 66 13.42 8.76 -6.87
N ARG A 67 12.48 9.48 -6.29
CA ARG A 67 12.75 10.42 -5.19
C ARG A 67 11.56 10.52 -4.23
N TYR A 68 11.87 10.56 -2.94
CA TYR A 68 10.95 11.03 -1.94
C TYR A 68 11.07 12.54 -1.78
N LEU A 69 9.97 13.26 -2.01
CA LEU A 69 9.87 14.71 -1.85
C LEU A 69 9.36 15.01 -0.44
N GLU A 70 10.27 15.14 0.51
CA GLU A 70 9.97 15.27 1.94
C GLU A 70 9.02 16.44 2.25
N SER A 71 9.27 17.62 1.65
CA SER A 71 8.47 18.83 1.88
C SER A 71 7.02 18.69 1.44
N ALA A 72 6.74 17.87 0.44
CA ALA A 72 5.41 17.63 -0.12
C ALA A 72 4.82 16.28 0.32
N ASN A 73 5.61 15.43 0.97
CA ASN A 73 5.29 14.04 1.29
C ASN A 73 4.80 13.26 0.06
N LYS A 74 5.54 13.37 -1.04
CA LYS A 74 5.22 12.76 -2.33
C LYS A 74 6.33 11.81 -2.77
N PHE A 75 5.94 10.80 -3.54
CA PHE A 75 6.85 9.87 -4.18
C PHE A 75 6.88 10.12 -5.68
N LEU A 76 8.06 10.33 -6.23
CA LEU A 76 8.27 10.68 -7.63
C LEU A 76 9.01 9.53 -8.32
N ILE A 77 8.52 9.11 -9.48
CA ILE A 77 9.14 8.10 -10.34
C ILE A 77 9.36 8.73 -11.71
N GLU A 78 10.58 8.67 -12.20
CA GLU A 78 10.99 9.13 -13.53
C GLU A 78 11.50 7.92 -14.33
N LEU A 79 10.78 7.53 -15.38
CA LEU A 79 11.23 6.51 -16.32
C LEU A 79 11.26 7.11 -17.74
N LYS A 80 10.15 7.07 -18.46
CA LYS A 80 9.94 7.82 -19.72
C LYS A 80 9.26 9.15 -19.44
N ASP A 81 8.30 9.11 -18.54
CA ASP A 81 7.56 10.26 -18.03
C ASP A 81 7.81 10.40 -16.53
N THR A 82 7.59 11.59 -16.00
CA THR A 82 7.64 11.85 -14.57
C THR A 82 6.25 11.67 -13.98
N GLU A 83 6.13 10.75 -13.04
CA GLU A 83 4.87 10.50 -12.34
C GLU A 83 5.02 10.82 -10.85
N LEU A 84 4.03 11.53 -10.31
CA LEU A 84 3.98 11.95 -8.91
C LEU A 84 2.86 11.19 -8.18
N TYR A 85 3.19 10.69 -7.00
CA TYR A 85 2.31 9.84 -6.22
C TYR A 85 2.18 10.31 -4.78
N ASP A 86 1.00 10.07 -4.21
CA ASP A 86 0.74 10.05 -2.78
C ASP A 86 0.90 8.62 -2.24
N LEU A 87 1.40 8.48 -1.02
CA LEU A 87 1.36 7.20 -0.34
C LEU A 87 -0.10 6.88 0.04
N ALA A 88 -0.62 5.78 -0.49
CA ALA A 88 -1.92 5.24 -0.11
C ALA A 88 -1.77 4.30 1.10
N TYR A 89 -0.90 3.30 0.99
CA TYR A 89 -0.59 2.37 2.07
C TYR A 89 0.77 1.72 1.86
N MET A 90 1.51 1.45 2.94
CA MET A 90 2.75 0.70 2.90
C MET A 90 2.94 -0.10 4.17
N ASP A 91 3.40 -1.34 4.02
CA ASP A 91 3.92 -2.18 5.08
C ASP A 91 5.02 -3.10 4.53
N LYS A 92 5.42 -4.12 5.28
CA LYS A 92 6.43 -5.10 4.83
C LYS A 92 6.04 -5.90 3.59
N ASN A 93 4.74 -5.99 3.28
CA ASN A 93 4.15 -6.82 2.22
C ASN A 93 3.62 -6.01 1.05
N PHE A 94 3.16 -4.78 1.29
CA PHE A 94 2.46 -3.95 0.32
C PHE A 94 3.12 -2.58 0.18
N PHE A 95 3.17 -2.08 -1.04
CA PHE A 95 3.52 -0.71 -1.35
C PHE A 95 2.50 -0.18 -2.36
N ILE A 96 1.53 0.59 -1.88
CA ILE A 96 0.41 1.09 -2.67
C ILE A 96 0.52 2.60 -2.75
N LEU A 97 0.67 3.09 -3.98
CA LEU A 97 0.76 4.49 -4.31
C LEU A 97 -0.54 4.94 -5.01
N LYS A 98 -0.92 6.19 -4.83
CA LYS A 98 -2.05 6.81 -5.51
C LYS A 98 -1.53 7.93 -6.39
N LYS A 99 -1.94 7.99 -7.65
CA LYS A 99 -1.56 9.07 -8.56
C LYS A 99 -2.00 10.42 -8.01
N HIS A 100 -1.08 11.39 -8.05
CA HIS A 100 -1.36 12.75 -7.61
C HIS A 100 -1.99 13.58 -8.72
N GLY A 101 -3.07 14.35 -8.40
CA GLY A 101 -3.75 15.25 -9.30
C GLY A 101 -4.80 14.58 -10.20
N GLU A 102 -5.43 15.39 -11.06
CA GLU A 102 -6.48 14.97 -12.02
C GLU A 102 -5.95 14.11 -13.18
N GLN A 103 -4.92 13.32 -12.95
CA GLN A 103 -4.44 12.36 -13.94
C GLN A 103 -5.34 11.11 -14.04
N GLU A 104 -6.60 11.23 -13.62
CA GLU A 104 -7.70 10.35 -14.05
C GLU A 104 -7.95 10.53 -15.55
N ARG A 105 -6.89 10.48 -16.37
CA ARG A 105 -7.04 10.36 -17.80
C ARG A 105 -7.60 8.98 -18.07
N PHE A 106 -8.77 8.97 -18.68
CA PHE A 106 -9.52 7.83 -19.17
C PHE A 106 -8.64 6.57 -19.35
N GLY A 107 -8.94 5.51 -18.55
CA GLY A 107 -8.33 4.20 -18.67
C GLY A 107 -7.05 3.93 -17.88
N LYS A 108 -6.52 4.86 -17.07
CA LYS A 108 -5.39 4.58 -16.17
C LYS A 108 -5.89 4.34 -14.75
N ALA A 109 -5.47 3.23 -14.13
CA ALA A 109 -5.77 2.92 -12.74
C ALA A 109 -5.32 4.07 -11.81
N LYS A 110 -6.18 4.42 -10.84
CA LYS A 110 -5.94 5.44 -9.82
C LYS A 110 -4.83 5.05 -8.84
N TYR A 111 -4.76 3.75 -8.55
CA TYR A 111 -3.79 3.18 -7.65
C TYR A 111 -2.73 2.39 -8.40
N PHE A 112 -1.50 2.52 -7.93
CA PHE A 112 -0.37 1.71 -8.32
C PHE A 112 -0.10 0.72 -7.18
N VAL A 113 -0.54 -0.51 -7.37
CA VAL A 113 -0.51 -1.56 -6.35
C VAL A 113 0.68 -2.46 -6.57
N MET A 114 1.53 -2.54 -5.56
CA MET A 114 2.69 -3.41 -5.55
C MET A 114 2.68 -4.26 -4.29
N ALA A 115 3.12 -5.51 -4.41
CA ALA A 115 3.37 -6.39 -3.29
C ALA A 115 4.78 -6.97 -3.34
N HIS A 116 5.33 -7.27 -2.16
CA HIS A 116 6.68 -7.81 -2.04
C HIS A 116 6.77 -9.16 -2.78
N GLU A 117 7.71 -9.28 -3.72
CA GLU A 117 7.79 -10.37 -4.68
C GLU A 117 7.74 -11.78 -4.05
N PRO A 118 8.47 -12.09 -2.96
CA PRO A 118 8.41 -13.42 -2.34
C PRO A 118 7.01 -13.85 -1.87
N LEU A 119 6.18 -12.88 -1.47
CA LEU A 119 4.80 -13.12 -1.10
C LEU A 119 3.90 -13.23 -2.34
N ALA A 120 4.13 -12.35 -3.28
CA ALA A 120 3.24 -12.06 -4.41
C ALA A 120 3.30 -13.11 -5.53
N LYS A 121 4.40 -13.82 -5.69
CA LYS A 121 4.65 -14.78 -6.80
C LYS A 121 3.57 -15.84 -7.03
N ARG A 122 2.70 -16.10 -6.05
CA ARG A 122 1.69 -17.18 -6.08
C ARG A 122 0.27 -16.66 -5.83
N LEU A 123 0.09 -15.34 -5.79
CA LEU A 123 -1.19 -14.73 -5.46
C LEU A 123 -1.80 -14.09 -6.70
N GLU A 124 -3.10 -14.29 -6.87
CA GLU A 124 -3.92 -13.52 -7.79
C GLU A 124 -4.38 -12.20 -7.13
N TRP A 125 -4.93 -11.29 -7.91
CA TRP A 125 -5.46 -10.01 -7.42
C TRP A 125 -6.42 -10.19 -6.23
N ARG A 126 -7.33 -11.14 -6.32
CA ARG A 126 -8.32 -11.42 -5.27
C ARG A 126 -7.67 -11.85 -3.97
N ASP A 127 -6.73 -12.78 -4.04
CA ASP A 127 -6.00 -13.28 -2.87
C ASP A 127 -5.20 -12.16 -2.19
N LEU A 128 -4.63 -11.26 -2.99
CA LEU A 128 -3.89 -10.09 -2.51
C LEU A 128 -4.80 -9.13 -1.74
N MET A 129 -6.01 -8.89 -2.26
CA MET A 129 -7.00 -8.03 -1.61
C MET A 129 -7.53 -8.66 -0.32
N ASP A 130 -7.75 -9.97 -0.31
CA ASP A 130 -8.12 -10.71 0.90
C ASP A 130 -7.01 -10.65 1.96
N LEU A 131 -5.75 -10.74 1.54
CA LEU A 131 -4.62 -10.60 2.44
C LEU A 131 -4.54 -9.19 3.03
N LEU A 132 -4.72 -8.15 2.22
CA LEU A 132 -4.75 -6.76 2.68
C LEU A 132 -5.91 -6.52 3.67
N TYR A 133 -7.09 -7.04 3.37
CA TYR A 133 -8.24 -6.98 4.26
C TYR A 133 -8.00 -7.72 5.58
N ASN A 134 -7.38 -8.91 5.53
CA ASN A 134 -7.04 -9.69 6.71
C ASN A 134 -5.97 -9.00 7.57
N THR A 135 -5.04 -8.27 6.96
CA THR A 135 -4.07 -7.44 7.69
C THR A 135 -4.78 -6.39 8.53
N PHE A 136 -5.83 -5.76 8.00
CA PHE A 136 -6.69 -4.87 8.76
C PHE A 136 -7.45 -5.59 9.89
N ARG A 137 -8.09 -6.73 9.57
CA ARG A 137 -8.93 -7.47 10.52
C ARG A 137 -8.14 -8.12 11.64
N SER A 138 -6.92 -8.61 11.38
CA SER A 138 -6.08 -9.29 12.37
C SER A 138 -5.29 -8.34 13.26
N ASN A 139 -5.43 -7.03 13.06
CA ASN A 139 -4.71 -6.06 13.88
C ASN A 139 -5.31 -6.07 15.30
N ASN A 140 -4.50 -6.51 16.26
CA ASN A 140 -4.86 -6.63 17.69
C ASN A 140 -5.46 -5.35 18.30
N GLN A 141 -5.28 -4.21 17.66
CA GLN A 141 -5.82 -2.93 18.15
C GLN A 141 -7.35 -2.87 18.06
N PHE A 142 -7.98 -3.55 17.10
CA PHE A 142 -9.45 -3.68 17.09
C PHE A 142 -9.94 -4.36 18.38
N TYR A 143 -9.30 -5.46 18.77
CA TYR A 143 -9.62 -6.18 20.00
C TYR A 143 -9.26 -5.38 21.25
N PHE A 144 -8.19 -4.59 21.20
CA PHE A 144 -7.80 -3.71 22.28
C PHE A 144 -8.82 -2.60 22.53
N VAL A 145 -9.29 -1.93 21.47
CA VAL A 145 -10.35 -0.91 21.54
C VAL A 145 -11.66 -1.52 22.04
N LEU A 146 -12.03 -2.70 21.54
CA LEU A 146 -13.21 -3.41 22.02
C LEU A 146 -13.10 -3.76 23.50
N ALA A 147 -11.95 -4.26 23.94
CA ALA A 147 -11.68 -4.57 25.34
C ALA A 147 -11.80 -3.32 26.24
N LEU A 148 -11.28 -2.17 25.79
CA LEU A 148 -11.40 -0.90 26.51
C LEU A 148 -12.86 -0.45 26.63
N ILE A 149 -13.66 -0.58 25.57
CA ILE A 149 -15.09 -0.22 25.58
C ILE A 149 -15.83 -1.11 26.59
N VAL A 150 -15.59 -2.43 26.58
CA VAL A 150 -16.20 -3.37 27.51
C VAL A 150 -15.80 -3.06 28.96
N LEU A 151 -14.52 -2.78 29.19
CA LEU A 151 -13.99 -2.46 30.52
C LEU A 151 -14.59 -1.15 31.07
N PHE A 152 -14.74 -0.14 30.21
CA PHE A 152 -15.40 1.12 30.53
C PHE A 152 -16.88 0.93 30.88
N ALA A 153 -17.61 0.12 30.09
CA ALA A 153 -19.01 -0.21 30.32
C ALA A 153 -19.20 -0.93 31.68
N VAL A 154 -18.34 -1.91 31.98
CA VAL A 154 -18.36 -2.63 33.25
C VAL A 154 -18.07 -1.68 34.44
N ALA A 155 -17.08 -0.80 34.32
CA ALA A 155 -16.76 0.19 35.36
C ALA A 155 -17.95 1.12 35.61
N LEU A 156 -18.63 1.56 34.55
CA LEU A 156 -19.79 2.44 34.65
C LEU A 156 -20.98 1.76 35.36
N ILE A 157 -21.23 0.49 35.05
CA ILE A 157 -22.26 -0.31 35.76
C ILE A 157 -21.92 -0.47 37.25
N LEU A 158 -20.67 -0.75 37.57
CA LEU A 158 -20.25 -0.88 39.00
C LEU A 158 -20.42 0.43 39.74
N ILE A 159 -20.07 1.56 39.17
CA ILE A 159 -20.25 2.88 39.81
C ILE A 159 -21.74 3.15 40.04
N LEU A 160 -22.61 2.86 39.07
CA LEU A 160 -24.06 3.07 39.21
C LEU A 160 -24.72 2.08 40.15
N SER A 161 -24.12 0.92 40.41
CA SER A 161 -24.66 -0.09 41.32
C SER A 161 -24.28 0.12 42.79
N VAL A 162 -23.25 0.93 43.06
CA VAL A 162 -22.75 1.21 44.43
C VAL A 162 -23.26 2.56 44.95
N GLY A 163 -23.83 3.41 44.11
CA GLY A 163 -24.46 4.69 44.49
C GLY A 163 -25.99 4.56 44.58
#